data_1d9692c728e24c1b3e90012e94524ce5
#
_entry.id   1d9692c728e24c1b3e90012e94524ce5
#
_cell.length_a   1.000
_cell.length_b   1.000
_cell.length_c   1.000
_cell.angle_alpha   90.00
_cell.angle_beta   90.00
_cell.angle_gamma   90.00
#
_symmetry.space_group_name_H-M   'P 1'
#
loop_
_entity.id
_entity.type
_entity.pdbx_description
1 polymer ?
#
loop_
_entity_poly.entity_id
_entity_poly.type
_entity_poly.pdbx_seq_one_letter_code
_entity_poly.pdbx_strand_id
1 'polypeptide(L)'
;MERILEDIERLCFDKNLLPIVEKVANEERLSFDDGLTVMGSLDINTVGMLADYVKRKRAGDKVYFVVNRHVNPTNICAISCRFCAFGTTKKSANAYEMSHEQILSLINDDIREVHIVGGLHPDWKFDHYLDIIRLVKNNFPKTHVKAFTAVEIDWFTEITGKGLEYVLETLREAGVDAL
;
A
#
# COMPACT_ATOMS: atom_id res chain seq x y z
N MET A 1 18.57 25.81 5.08
CA MET A 1 17.65 25.06 5.95
C MET A 1 17.32 25.82 7.23
N GLU A 2 18.27 26.44 7.90
CA GLU A 2 18.03 27.30 9.06
C GLU A 2 16.99 28.41 8.80
N ARG A 3 17.11 29.13 7.68
CA ARG A 3 16.14 30.15 7.28
C ARG A 3 14.69 29.65 7.15
N ILE A 4 14.52 28.38 6.77
CA ILE A 4 13.16 27.77 6.67
C ILE A 4 12.55 27.60 8.05
N LEU A 5 13.34 27.18 9.05
CA LEU A 5 12.87 27.05 10.43
C LEU A 5 12.49 28.40 11.04
N GLU A 6 13.32 29.44 10.83
CA GLU A 6 13.02 30.82 11.24
C GLU A 6 11.72 31.33 10.62
N ASP A 7 11.49 31.04 9.32
CA ASP A 7 10.24 31.40 8.64
C ASP A 7 9.04 30.63 9.20
N ILE A 8 9.20 29.34 9.53
CA ILE A 8 8.17 28.54 10.17
C ILE A 8 7.78 29.14 11.54
N GLU A 9 8.74 29.41 12.38
CA GLU A 9 8.50 30.01 13.72
C GLU A 9 7.79 31.36 13.62
N ARG A 10 8.22 32.20 12.67
CA ARG A 10 7.65 33.53 12.45
C ARG A 10 6.22 33.49 11.93
N LEU A 11 5.90 32.54 11.04
CA LEU A 11 4.60 32.43 10.36
C LEU A 11 3.60 31.58 11.14
N CYS A 12 4.08 30.78 12.09
CA CYS A 12 3.28 29.88 12.89
C CYS A 12 2.27 30.66 13.76
N PHE A 13 0.98 30.51 13.48
CA PHE A 13 -0.06 31.12 14.28
C PHE A 13 -0.59 30.19 15.38
N ASP A 14 -0.52 28.89 15.22
CA ASP A 14 -0.84 27.91 16.29
C ASP A 14 0.40 27.66 17.14
N LYS A 15 0.46 28.37 18.27
CA LYS A 15 1.62 28.30 19.18
C LYS A 15 1.86 26.92 19.79
N ASN A 16 0.89 26.02 19.75
CA ASN A 16 1.07 24.64 20.21
C ASN A 16 2.00 23.84 19.27
N LEU A 17 2.21 24.31 18.04
CA LEU A 17 3.16 23.70 17.11
C LEU A 17 4.62 24.10 17.37
N LEU A 18 4.90 25.19 18.09
CA LEU A 18 6.28 25.66 18.32
C LEU A 18 7.20 24.62 18.99
N PRO A 19 6.77 23.90 20.04
CA PRO A 19 7.59 22.82 20.61
C PRO A 19 7.85 21.69 19.61
N ILE A 20 6.94 21.47 18.66
CA ILE A 20 7.09 20.45 17.61
C ILE A 20 8.09 20.94 16.56
N VAL A 21 8.07 22.23 16.20
CA VAL A 21 9.09 22.84 15.33
C VAL A 21 10.48 22.64 15.91
N GLU A 22 10.67 22.88 17.21
CA GLU A 22 11.93 22.69 17.91
C GLU A 22 12.39 21.21 17.88
N LYS A 23 11.52 20.27 18.20
CA LYS A 23 11.80 18.84 18.11
C LYS A 23 12.22 18.41 16.69
N VAL A 24 11.49 18.89 15.68
CA VAL A 24 11.80 18.59 14.27
C VAL A 24 13.16 19.18 13.86
N ALA A 25 13.48 20.40 14.34
CA ALA A 25 14.80 21.02 14.09
C ALA A 25 15.93 20.19 14.68
N ASN A 26 15.74 19.66 15.89
CA ASN A 26 16.70 18.84 16.63
C ASN A 26 16.70 17.36 16.21
N GLU A 27 15.91 16.97 15.21
CA GLU A 27 15.74 15.56 14.77
C GLU A 27 15.18 14.64 15.86
N GLU A 28 14.50 15.19 16.83
CA GLU A 28 13.87 14.41 17.89
C GLU A 28 12.62 13.69 17.36
N ARG A 29 12.40 12.46 17.85
CA ARG A 29 11.19 11.73 17.50
C ARG A 29 9.97 12.33 18.15
N LEU A 30 8.95 12.63 17.34
CA LEU A 30 7.67 13.11 17.84
C LEU A 30 6.96 12.00 18.64
N SER A 31 6.35 12.39 19.74
CA SER A 31 5.49 11.52 20.56
C SER A 31 4.11 11.36 19.94
N PHE A 32 3.30 10.48 20.52
CA PHE A 32 1.89 10.35 20.15
C PHE A 32 1.11 11.65 20.36
N ASP A 33 1.36 12.36 21.48
CA ASP A 33 0.69 13.62 21.79
C ASP A 33 1.10 14.75 20.85
N ASP A 34 2.37 14.79 20.40
CA ASP A 34 2.81 15.69 19.34
C ASP A 34 2.04 15.40 18.04
N GLY A 35 1.85 14.12 17.70
CA GLY A 35 1.05 13.70 16.55
C GLY A 35 -0.40 14.18 16.64
N LEU A 36 -1.03 14.04 17.80
CA LEU A 36 -2.39 14.55 18.03
C LEU A 36 -2.46 16.08 17.90
N THR A 37 -1.44 16.80 18.39
CA THR A 37 -1.36 18.25 18.25
C THR A 37 -1.26 18.66 16.78
N VAL A 38 -0.40 18.00 15.99
CA VAL A 38 -0.29 18.24 14.54
C VAL A 38 -1.61 17.97 13.80
N MET A 39 -2.26 16.85 14.11
CA MET A 39 -3.52 16.46 13.48
C MET A 39 -4.69 17.36 13.88
N GLY A 40 -4.67 17.94 15.07
CA GLY A 40 -5.71 18.85 15.55
C GLY A 40 -5.51 20.32 15.17
N SER A 41 -4.33 20.69 14.64
CA SER A 41 -4.02 22.06 14.29
C SER A 41 -4.75 22.54 13.06
N LEU A 42 -5.27 23.77 13.12
CA LEU A 42 -5.83 24.48 11.95
C LEU A 42 -4.75 25.23 11.15
N ASP A 43 -3.51 25.28 11.66
CA ASP A 43 -2.37 25.91 10.98
C ASP A 43 -1.74 24.94 9.95
N ILE A 44 -2.52 24.61 8.94
CA ILE A 44 -2.09 23.67 7.90
C ILE A 44 -0.85 24.13 7.13
N ASN A 45 -0.62 25.46 7.08
CA ASN A 45 0.56 26.02 6.43
C ASN A 45 1.83 25.68 7.21
N THR A 46 1.83 25.90 8.52
CA THR A 46 2.96 25.53 9.38
C THR A 46 3.21 24.03 9.36
N VAL A 47 2.15 23.21 9.44
CA VAL A 47 2.27 21.74 9.31
C VAL A 47 2.86 21.34 7.96
N GLY A 48 2.42 21.97 6.87
CA GLY A 48 2.95 21.74 5.52
C GLY A 48 4.41 22.15 5.38
N MET A 49 4.81 23.29 5.93
CA MET A 49 6.20 23.75 5.94
C MET A 49 7.12 22.81 6.73
N LEU A 50 6.67 22.30 7.88
CA LEU A 50 7.39 21.28 8.65
C LEU A 50 7.57 19.99 7.86
N ALA A 51 6.51 19.52 7.21
CA ALA A 51 6.57 18.33 6.37
C ALA A 51 7.55 18.50 5.20
N ASP A 52 7.52 19.66 4.51
CA ASP A 52 8.46 19.98 3.43
C ASP A 52 9.92 20.07 3.95
N TYR A 53 10.13 20.68 5.12
CA TYR A 53 11.44 20.72 5.76
C TYR A 53 12.02 19.32 5.98
N VAL A 54 11.24 18.43 6.59
CA VAL A 54 11.66 17.03 6.85
C VAL A 54 11.88 16.27 5.54
N LYS A 55 11.00 16.45 4.55
CA LYS A 55 11.12 15.85 3.23
C LYS A 55 12.41 16.30 2.54
N ARG A 56 12.70 17.62 2.52
CA ARG A 56 13.92 18.15 1.91
C ARG A 56 15.19 17.68 2.62
N LYS A 57 15.15 17.56 3.94
CA LYS A 57 16.26 17.04 4.74
C LYS A 57 16.59 15.59 4.39
N ARG A 58 15.57 14.76 4.16
CA ARG A 58 15.70 13.32 3.87
C ARG A 58 15.98 13.00 2.40
N ALA A 59 15.32 13.67 1.48
CA ALA A 59 15.29 13.31 0.06
C ALA A 59 15.69 14.47 -0.87
N GLY A 60 16.04 15.64 -0.32
CA GLY A 60 16.30 16.85 -1.13
C GLY A 60 15.07 17.23 -1.95
N ASP A 61 15.27 17.67 -3.18
CA ASP A 61 14.20 18.05 -4.11
C ASP A 61 13.67 16.87 -4.94
N LYS A 62 14.17 15.65 -4.69
CA LYS A 62 13.73 14.46 -5.43
C LYS A 62 12.31 14.08 -5.05
N VAL A 63 11.52 13.74 -6.05
CA VAL A 63 10.20 13.12 -5.93
C VAL A 63 10.28 11.74 -6.55
N TYR A 64 9.83 10.74 -5.81
CA TYR A 64 9.82 9.35 -6.28
C TYR A 64 8.40 8.96 -6.65
N PHE A 65 8.27 8.25 -7.76
CA PHE A 65 7.01 7.63 -8.17
C PHE A 65 7.31 6.26 -8.79
N VAL A 66 6.31 5.41 -8.82
CA VAL A 66 6.37 4.11 -9.49
C VAL A 66 5.30 4.04 -10.56
N VAL A 67 5.67 3.53 -11.74
CA VAL A 67 4.70 3.19 -12.79
C VAL A 67 4.13 1.84 -12.46
N ASN A 68 2.94 1.83 -11.87
CA ASN A 68 2.29 0.61 -11.41
C ASN A 68 1.02 0.28 -12.19
N ARG A 69 0.58 -0.95 -12.03
CA ARG A 69 -0.69 -1.45 -12.54
C ARG A 69 -1.41 -2.25 -11.46
N HIS A 70 -2.66 -1.91 -11.19
CA HIS A 70 -3.53 -2.74 -10.37
C HIS A 70 -4.13 -3.87 -11.22
N VAL A 71 -4.06 -5.07 -10.66
CA VAL A 71 -4.71 -6.28 -11.17
C VAL A 71 -5.62 -6.81 -10.08
N ASN A 72 -6.91 -6.83 -10.35
CA ASN A 72 -7.92 -7.36 -9.44
C ASN A 72 -8.52 -8.62 -10.08
N PRO A 73 -7.96 -9.81 -9.82
CA PRO A 73 -8.30 -11.02 -10.58
C PRO A 73 -9.76 -11.43 -10.48
N THR A 74 -10.42 -11.09 -9.37
CA THR A 74 -11.84 -11.33 -9.14
C THR A 74 -12.41 -10.35 -8.14
N ASN A 75 -13.70 -10.03 -8.27
CA ASN A 75 -14.47 -9.34 -7.24
C ASN A 75 -15.37 -10.28 -6.43
N ILE A 76 -15.35 -11.58 -6.72
CA ILE A 76 -16.10 -12.57 -5.94
C ILE A 76 -15.42 -12.75 -4.59
N CYS A 77 -16.16 -12.52 -3.51
CA CYS A 77 -15.59 -12.52 -2.16
C CYS A 77 -16.49 -13.29 -1.18
N ALA A 78 -15.88 -14.17 -0.39
CA ALA A 78 -16.56 -14.93 0.66
C ALA A 78 -16.91 -14.07 1.88
N ILE A 79 -16.23 -12.91 2.05
CA ILE A 79 -16.41 -12.01 3.18
C ILE A 79 -17.25 -10.80 2.74
N SER A 80 -18.21 -10.42 3.59
CA SER A 80 -19.09 -9.27 3.37
C SER A 80 -18.69 -8.10 4.25
N CYS A 81 -17.64 -7.37 3.88
CA CYS A 81 -17.19 -6.18 4.61
C CYS A 81 -18.13 -5.00 4.38
N ARG A 82 -18.58 -4.35 5.46
CA ARG A 82 -19.61 -3.28 5.41
C ARG A 82 -19.22 -2.07 4.53
N PHE A 83 -17.95 -1.75 4.41
CA PHE A 83 -17.47 -0.61 3.64
C PHE A 83 -16.91 -0.97 2.26
N CYS A 84 -16.85 -2.26 1.91
CA CYS A 84 -16.29 -2.71 0.65
C CYS A 84 -17.34 -2.62 -0.46
N ALA A 85 -17.16 -1.66 -1.38
CA ALA A 85 -17.99 -1.53 -2.57
C ALA A 85 -17.51 -2.43 -3.73
N PHE A 86 -16.39 -3.10 -3.60
CA PHE A 86 -15.78 -3.93 -4.65
C PHE A 86 -16.25 -5.38 -4.60
N GLY A 87 -16.26 -5.97 -3.40
CA GLY A 87 -16.62 -7.38 -3.20
C GLY A 87 -18.09 -7.69 -3.52
N THR A 88 -18.32 -8.80 -4.19
CA THR A 88 -19.66 -9.28 -4.54
C THR A 88 -19.78 -10.79 -4.39
N THR A 89 -21.00 -11.32 -4.52
CA THR A 89 -21.25 -12.76 -4.50
C THR A 89 -21.13 -13.36 -5.91
N LYS A 90 -20.81 -14.64 -6.01
CA LYS A 90 -20.71 -15.37 -7.30
C LYS A 90 -21.99 -15.30 -8.16
N LYS A 91 -23.17 -15.08 -7.52
CA LYS A 91 -24.46 -14.99 -8.21
C LYS A 91 -24.78 -13.58 -8.71
N SER A 92 -23.96 -12.59 -8.40
CA SER A 92 -24.19 -11.22 -8.83
C SER A 92 -23.97 -11.07 -10.33
N ALA A 93 -24.79 -10.22 -10.97
CA ALA A 93 -24.61 -9.88 -12.38
C ALA A 93 -23.26 -9.17 -12.67
N ASN A 94 -22.64 -8.57 -11.65
CA ASN A 94 -21.35 -7.89 -11.76
C ASN A 94 -20.15 -8.76 -11.33
N ALA A 95 -20.40 -10.05 -11.01
CA ALA A 95 -19.33 -10.97 -10.64
C ALA A 95 -18.42 -11.25 -11.85
N TYR A 96 -17.11 -11.27 -11.61
CA TYR A 96 -16.15 -11.63 -12.64
C TYR A 96 -14.95 -12.40 -12.08
N GLU A 97 -14.35 -13.17 -12.94
CA GLU A 97 -13.05 -13.80 -12.79
C GLU A 97 -12.25 -13.47 -14.06
N MET A 98 -11.04 -12.94 -13.91
CA MET A 98 -10.18 -12.61 -15.06
C MET A 98 -9.50 -13.85 -15.60
N SER A 99 -9.48 -14.00 -16.92
CA SER A 99 -8.61 -15.00 -17.56
C SER A 99 -7.13 -14.58 -17.51
N HIS A 100 -6.23 -15.53 -17.72
CA HIS A 100 -4.80 -15.27 -17.82
C HIS A 100 -4.48 -14.23 -18.91
N GLU A 101 -5.16 -14.29 -20.07
CA GLU A 101 -5.00 -13.32 -21.15
C GLU A 101 -5.43 -11.92 -20.72
N GLN A 102 -6.52 -11.82 -19.98
CA GLN A 102 -6.99 -10.54 -19.46
C GLN A 102 -5.99 -9.94 -18.46
N ILE A 103 -5.44 -10.76 -17.55
CA ILE A 103 -4.41 -10.33 -16.60
C ILE A 103 -3.17 -9.81 -17.35
N LEU A 104 -2.65 -10.60 -18.31
CA LEU A 104 -1.47 -10.22 -19.08
C LEU A 104 -1.71 -8.99 -19.95
N SER A 105 -2.92 -8.78 -20.46
CA SER A 105 -3.26 -7.60 -21.28
C SER A 105 -3.17 -6.27 -20.51
N LEU A 106 -3.20 -6.30 -19.17
CA LEU A 106 -3.07 -5.12 -18.33
C LEU A 106 -1.61 -4.69 -18.11
N ILE A 107 -0.64 -5.56 -18.41
CA ILE A 107 0.77 -5.38 -18.06
C ILE A 107 1.58 -5.23 -19.36
N ASN A 108 2.59 -4.37 -19.32
CA ASN A 108 3.57 -4.23 -20.39
C ASN A 108 4.96 -3.91 -19.77
N ASP A 109 5.98 -3.81 -20.61
CA ASP A 109 7.37 -3.61 -20.18
C ASP A 109 7.65 -2.27 -19.47
N ASP A 110 6.74 -1.29 -19.59
CA ASP A 110 6.85 0.00 -18.89
C ASP A 110 6.39 -0.08 -17.42
N ILE A 111 5.60 -1.11 -17.07
CA ILE A 111 5.10 -1.31 -15.71
C ILE A 111 6.23 -1.84 -14.82
N ARG A 112 6.55 -1.07 -13.79
CA ARG A 112 7.61 -1.39 -12.82
C ARG A 112 7.10 -2.21 -11.65
N GLU A 113 5.83 -2.03 -11.29
CA GLU A 113 5.21 -2.72 -10.15
C GLU A 113 3.77 -3.12 -10.50
N VAL A 114 3.41 -4.34 -10.19
CA VAL A 114 2.03 -4.83 -10.29
C VAL A 114 1.49 -5.03 -8.88
N HIS A 115 0.34 -4.41 -8.59
CA HIS A 115 -0.39 -4.61 -7.35
C HIS A 115 -1.53 -5.61 -7.60
N ILE A 116 -1.49 -6.75 -6.93
CA ILE A 116 -2.50 -7.80 -7.04
C ILE A 116 -3.27 -7.89 -5.74
N VAL A 117 -4.55 -7.57 -5.79
CA VAL A 117 -5.49 -7.70 -4.68
C VAL A 117 -6.88 -7.97 -5.23
N GLY A 118 -7.66 -8.81 -4.57
CA GLY A 118 -8.98 -9.16 -5.09
C GLY A 118 -9.97 -9.62 -4.04
N GLY A 119 -11.07 -10.20 -4.48
CA GLY A 119 -12.00 -10.89 -3.61
C GLY A 119 -11.41 -12.20 -3.10
N LEU A 120 -11.77 -12.59 -1.88
CA LEU A 120 -11.48 -13.91 -1.32
C LEU A 120 -12.42 -14.93 -1.96
N HIS A 121 -12.00 -15.50 -3.07
CA HIS A 121 -12.86 -16.36 -3.86
C HIS A 121 -13.17 -17.67 -3.13
N PRO A 122 -14.46 -18.04 -2.92
CA PRO A 122 -14.83 -19.19 -2.10
C PRO A 122 -14.41 -20.54 -2.68
N ASP A 123 -14.25 -20.63 -4.00
CA ASP A 123 -13.95 -21.89 -4.69
C ASP A 123 -12.48 -22.00 -5.16
N TRP A 124 -11.71 -20.90 -5.08
CA TRP A 124 -10.31 -20.96 -5.47
C TRP A 124 -9.46 -21.61 -4.40
N LYS A 125 -8.56 -22.47 -4.85
CA LYS A 125 -7.50 -23.03 -4.01
C LYS A 125 -6.31 -22.10 -4.00
N PHE A 126 -5.43 -22.27 -3.03
CA PHE A 126 -4.21 -21.46 -2.91
C PHE A 126 -3.35 -21.52 -4.18
N ASP A 127 -3.24 -22.68 -4.82
CA ASP A 127 -2.49 -22.83 -6.09
C ASP A 127 -2.97 -21.89 -7.19
N HIS A 128 -4.27 -21.58 -7.26
CA HIS A 128 -4.78 -20.64 -8.25
C HIS A 128 -4.18 -19.23 -8.08
N TYR A 129 -4.03 -18.78 -6.83
CA TYR A 129 -3.39 -17.49 -6.53
C TYR A 129 -1.89 -17.53 -6.85
N LEU A 130 -1.22 -18.64 -6.56
CA LEU A 130 0.19 -18.84 -6.93
C LEU A 130 0.39 -18.84 -8.45
N ASP A 131 -0.53 -19.42 -9.19
CA ASP A 131 -0.46 -19.44 -10.67
C ASP A 131 -0.59 -18.05 -11.27
N ILE A 132 -1.41 -17.17 -10.70
CA ILE A 132 -1.48 -15.77 -11.11
C ILE A 132 -0.13 -15.06 -10.88
N ILE A 133 0.53 -15.28 -9.75
CA ILE A 133 1.84 -14.70 -9.47
C ILE A 133 2.88 -15.22 -10.46
N ARG A 134 2.95 -16.54 -10.64
CA ARG A 134 3.87 -17.19 -11.58
C ARG A 134 3.63 -16.72 -13.02
N LEU A 135 2.36 -16.55 -13.42
CA LEU A 135 1.99 -16.02 -14.72
C LEU A 135 2.62 -14.65 -14.97
N VAL A 136 2.50 -13.74 -14.00
CA VAL A 136 3.10 -12.39 -14.11
C VAL A 136 4.62 -12.48 -14.15
N LYS A 137 5.25 -13.23 -13.25
CA LYS A 137 6.72 -13.34 -13.17
C LYS A 137 7.33 -14.00 -14.40
N ASN A 138 6.67 -15.00 -14.97
CA ASN A 138 7.18 -15.69 -16.16
C ASN A 138 7.14 -14.80 -17.41
N ASN A 139 6.14 -13.92 -17.53
CA ASN A 139 6.00 -13.02 -18.67
C ASN A 139 6.72 -11.68 -18.46
N PHE A 140 6.81 -11.20 -17.21
CA PHE A 140 7.41 -9.92 -16.84
C PHE A 140 8.40 -10.08 -15.65
N PRO A 141 9.53 -10.77 -15.84
CA PRO A 141 10.42 -11.16 -14.75
C PRO A 141 11.07 -9.97 -14.00
N LYS A 142 11.10 -8.80 -14.63
CA LYS A 142 11.67 -7.57 -14.02
C LYS A 142 10.63 -6.75 -13.25
N THR A 143 9.36 -7.06 -13.40
CA THR A 143 8.29 -6.34 -12.72
C THR A 143 8.20 -6.77 -11.26
N HIS A 144 8.19 -5.80 -10.37
CA HIS A 144 7.99 -6.03 -8.94
C HIS A 144 6.52 -6.42 -8.68
N VAL A 145 6.31 -7.53 -8.01
CA VAL A 145 4.97 -8.03 -7.68
C VAL A 145 4.69 -7.75 -6.21
N LYS A 146 3.85 -6.76 -5.97
CA LYS A 146 3.25 -6.49 -4.67
C LYS A 146 1.87 -7.15 -4.63
N ALA A 147 1.74 -8.22 -3.87
CA ALA A 147 0.54 -9.03 -3.94
C ALA A 147 0.02 -9.38 -2.56
N PHE A 148 -1.28 -9.17 -2.46
CA PHE A 148 -2.15 -9.51 -1.36
C PHE A 148 -2.05 -8.55 -0.15
N THR A 149 -3.03 -8.68 0.70
CA THR A 149 -3.18 -7.96 1.96
C THR A 149 -3.16 -8.95 3.13
N ALA A 150 -3.05 -8.44 4.35
CA ALA A 150 -3.09 -9.30 5.54
C ALA A 150 -4.36 -10.17 5.61
N VAL A 151 -5.50 -9.66 5.10
CA VAL A 151 -6.76 -10.41 5.07
C VAL A 151 -6.70 -11.58 4.08
N GLU A 152 -6.06 -11.38 2.92
CA GLU A 152 -5.86 -12.45 1.94
C GLU A 152 -4.87 -13.50 2.45
N ILE A 153 -3.82 -13.07 3.14
CA ILE A 153 -2.85 -13.98 3.77
C ILE A 153 -3.52 -14.86 4.83
N ASP A 154 -4.36 -14.28 5.68
CA ASP A 154 -5.15 -15.02 6.66
C ASP A 154 -6.08 -16.03 5.99
N TRP A 155 -6.80 -15.60 4.96
CA TRP A 155 -7.61 -16.48 4.12
C TRP A 155 -6.82 -17.66 3.54
N PHE A 156 -5.59 -17.44 3.08
CA PHE A 156 -4.73 -18.51 2.56
C PHE A 156 -4.33 -19.50 3.66
N THR A 157 -4.16 -19.06 4.90
CA THR A 157 -3.95 -19.99 6.02
C THR A 157 -5.17 -20.86 6.26
N GLU A 158 -6.37 -20.29 6.18
CA GLU A 158 -7.63 -21.02 6.35
C GLU A 158 -7.83 -22.08 5.25
N ILE A 159 -7.75 -21.69 3.98
CA ILE A 159 -8.02 -22.61 2.85
C ILE A 159 -6.95 -23.68 2.65
N THR A 160 -5.73 -23.47 3.14
CA THR A 160 -4.64 -24.46 3.09
C THR A 160 -4.61 -25.34 4.33
N GLY A 161 -5.11 -24.87 5.45
CA GLY A 161 -4.92 -25.50 6.77
C GLY A 161 -3.46 -25.47 7.23
N LYS A 162 -2.63 -24.58 6.65
CA LYS A 162 -1.20 -24.43 6.97
C LYS A 162 -0.95 -23.15 7.75
N GLY A 163 0.19 -23.10 8.47
CA GLY A 163 0.58 -21.90 9.22
C GLY A 163 1.00 -20.72 8.31
N LEU A 164 1.05 -19.54 8.92
CA LEU A 164 1.42 -18.28 8.26
C LEU A 164 2.79 -18.38 7.56
N GLU A 165 3.77 -18.98 8.22
CA GLU A 165 5.14 -19.14 7.68
C GLU A 165 5.13 -19.89 6.34
N TYR A 166 4.41 -21.01 6.27
CA TYR A 166 4.26 -21.79 5.04
C TYR A 166 3.65 -20.94 3.91
N VAL A 167 2.58 -20.18 4.21
CA VAL A 167 1.92 -19.34 3.22
C VAL A 167 2.87 -18.27 2.69
N LEU A 168 3.57 -17.56 3.58
CA LEU A 168 4.50 -16.49 3.20
C LEU A 168 5.70 -17.01 2.40
N GLU A 169 6.28 -18.14 2.80
CA GLU A 169 7.37 -18.77 2.07
C GLU A 169 6.94 -19.22 0.67
N THR A 170 5.78 -19.87 0.55
CA THR A 170 5.24 -20.32 -0.74
C THR A 170 4.94 -19.16 -1.67
N LEU A 171 4.40 -18.05 -1.16
CA LEU A 171 4.18 -16.83 -1.93
C LEU A 171 5.50 -16.21 -2.41
N ARG A 172 6.51 -16.15 -1.55
CA ARG A 172 7.85 -15.67 -1.91
C ARG A 172 8.47 -16.54 -3.01
N GLU A 173 8.37 -17.88 -2.90
CA GLU A 173 8.85 -18.82 -3.91
C GLU A 173 8.10 -18.68 -5.25
N ALA A 174 6.81 -18.36 -5.22
CA ALA A 174 6.03 -18.07 -6.41
C ALA A 174 6.42 -16.76 -7.09
N GLY A 175 7.10 -15.84 -6.37
CA GLY A 175 7.63 -14.60 -6.90
C GLY A 175 6.98 -13.32 -6.36
N VAL A 176 6.31 -13.37 -5.21
CA VAL A 176 5.85 -12.16 -4.50
C VAL A 176 7.06 -11.44 -3.93
N ASP A 177 7.22 -10.15 -4.28
CA ASP A 177 8.33 -9.32 -3.83
C ASP A 177 7.96 -8.48 -2.60
N ALA A 178 6.67 -8.13 -2.44
CA ALA A 178 6.14 -7.38 -1.30
C ALA A 178 4.65 -7.72 -1.05
N LEU A 179 4.20 -7.46 0.17
CA LEU A 179 2.80 -7.53 0.61
C LEU A 179 2.23 -6.14 0.86
#